data_3d1c2ecab54038f68bcc0a18dd7e3454
#
_entry.id   3d1c2ecab54038f68bcc0a18dd7e3454
#
_cell.length_a   1.000
_cell.length_b   1.000
_cell.length_c   1.000
_cell.angle_alpha   90.00
_cell.angle_beta   90.00
_cell.angle_gamma   90.00
#
_symmetry.space_group_name_H-M   'P 1'
#
loop_
_entity.id
_entity.type
_entity.pdbx_description
1 polymer ?
#
loop_
_entity_poly.entity_id
_entity_poly.type
_entity_poly.pdbx_seq_one_letter_code
_entity_poly.pdbx_strand_id
1 'polypeptide(L)'
;MRKILQGLDVFNKTAVKITKWIVSACIAAQILIIFAGVIWRYFLNAPLSWVDEMAALLLVLIAFMGCYVALSDGKLARIELFIGCFKGISKTTLYVVSEMMSLLMLLFVVVYGTKLFLLPTSLNQKTPGLYIPLSIFYGLIPVMFSLCSLATVTRILHYLFDKEDSVEC
;
A
#
# COMPACT_ATOMS: atom_id res chain seq x y z
N MET A 1 -5.48 -24.77 12.47
CA MET A 1 -5.60 -23.83 11.36
C MET A 1 -6.46 -22.61 11.70
N ARG A 2 -7.71 -22.74 12.20
CA ARG A 2 -8.59 -21.59 12.58
C ARG A 2 -7.93 -20.55 13.51
N LYS A 3 -7.15 -20.97 14.50
CA LYS A 3 -6.45 -20.05 15.43
C LYS A 3 -5.38 -19.20 14.75
N ILE A 4 -4.69 -19.75 13.73
CA ILE A 4 -3.66 -19.03 12.97
C ILE A 4 -4.32 -17.99 12.06
N LEU A 5 -5.42 -18.34 11.39
CA LEU A 5 -6.20 -17.42 10.56
C LEU A 5 -6.78 -16.27 11.40
N GLN A 6 -7.35 -16.56 12.56
CA GLN A 6 -7.85 -15.53 13.49
C GLN A 6 -6.73 -14.58 13.96
N GLY A 7 -5.52 -15.11 14.21
CA GLY A 7 -4.37 -14.29 14.57
C GLY A 7 -3.93 -13.37 13.43
N LEU A 8 -3.88 -13.87 12.20
CA LEU A 8 -3.55 -13.08 11.01
C LEU A 8 -4.61 -11.99 10.73
N ASP A 9 -5.89 -12.31 10.91
CA ASP A 9 -6.97 -11.34 10.74
C ASP A 9 -6.92 -10.21 11.76
N VAL A 10 -6.65 -10.53 13.03
CA VAL A 10 -6.51 -9.53 14.09
C VAL A 10 -5.29 -8.64 13.83
N PHE A 11 -4.16 -9.25 13.43
CA PHE A 11 -2.96 -8.51 13.06
C PHE A 11 -3.22 -7.57 11.89
N ASN A 12 -3.82 -8.07 10.81
CA ASN A 12 -4.14 -7.28 9.62
C ASN A 12 -5.11 -6.13 9.94
N LYS A 13 -6.19 -6.38 10.69
CA LYS A 13 -7.15 -5.35 11.12
C LYS A 13 -6.48 -4.25 11.96
N THR A 14 -5.59 -4.64 12.86
CA THR A 14 -4.85 -3.67 13.70
C THR A 14 -3.88 -2.86 12.86
N ALA A 15 -3.11 -3.51 11.98
CA ALA A 15 -2.19 -2.85 11.06
C ALA A 15 -2.92 -1.85 10.14
N VAL A 16 -4.05 -2.24 9.56
CA VAL A 16 -4.89 -1.37 8.74
C VAL A 16 -5.38 -0.15 9.54
N LYS A 17 -5.83 -0.36 10.77
CA LYS A 17 -6.30 0.74 11.63
C LYS A 17 -5.20 1.75 11.92
N ILE A 18 -4.01 1.27 12.26
CA ILE A 18 -2.83 2.12 12.51
C ILE A 18 -2.45 2.86 11.23
N THR A 19 -2.39 2.16 10.10
CA THR A 19 -2.04 2.76 8.81
C THR A 19 -3.04 3.85 8.40
N LYS A 20 -4.34 3.66 8.62
CA LYS A 20 -5.37 4.68 8.36
C LYS A 20 -5.11 5.97 9.15
N TRP A 21 -4.76 5.86 10.42
CA TRP A 21 -4.42 7.03 11.24
C TRP A 21 -3.16 7.75 10.74
N ILE A 22 -2.11 6.99 10.40
CA ILE A 22 -0.86 7.55 9.86
C ILE A 22 -1.13 8.26 8.53
N VAL A 23 -1.86 7.62 7.60
CA VAL A 23 -2.19 8.22 6.30
C VAL A 23 -3.00 9.50 6.47
N SER A 24 -4.00 9.50 7.37
CA SER A 24 -4.81 10.70 7.64
C SER A 24 -3.95 11.85 8.18
N ALA A 25 -3.03 11.56 9.10
CA ALA A 25 -2.10 12.55 9.64
C ALA A 25 -1.14 13.07 8.55
N CYS A 26 -0.63 12.17 7.69
CA CYS A 26 0.25 12.55 6.58
C CYS A 26 -0.46 13.45 5.55
N ILE A 27 -1.72 13.16 5.23
CA ILE A 27 -2.52 14.01 4.32
C ILE A 27 -2.71 15.40 4.93
N ALA A 28 -3.06 15.49 6.22
CA ALA A 28 -3.20 16.77 6.89
C ALA A 28 -1.89 17.56 6.89
N ALA A 29 -0.77 16.90 7.22
CA ALA A 29 0.56 17.51 7.17
C ALA A 29 0.92 17.98 5.75
N GLN A 30 0.63 17.20 4.72
CA GLN A 30 0.89 17.54 3.33
C GLN A 30 0.13 18.79 2.91
N ILE A 31 -1.14 18.90 3.27
CA ILE A 31 -1.96 20.08 2.98
C ILE A 31 -1.35 21.33 3.64
N LEU A 32 -0.96 21.23 4.91
CA LEU A 32 -0.36 22.36 5.64
C LEU A 32 1.00 22.78 5.02
N ILE A 33 1.84 21.83 4.66
CA ILE A 33 3.15 22.08 4.04
C ILE A 33 2.99 22.78 2.69
N ILE A 34 2.10 22.27 1.83
CA ILE A 34 1.84 22.87 0.52
C ILE A 34 1.25 24.26 0.68
N PHE A 35 0.28 24.43 1.59
CA PHE A 35 -0.34 25.73 1.86
C PHE A 35 0.68 26.76 2.37
N ALA A 36 1.55 26.36 3.31
CA ALA A 36 2.64 27.21 3.78
C ALA A 36 3.60 27.57 2.65
N GLY A 37 3.96 26.62 1.79
CA GLY A 37 4.82 26.84 0.63
C GLY A 37 4.23 27.86 -0.37
N VAL A 38 2.93 27.78 -0.62
CA VAL A 38 2.21 28.73 -1.46
C VAL A 38 2.24 30.14 -0.87
N ILE A 39 1.94 30.28 0.43
CA ILE A 39 2.01 31.60 1.11
C ILE A 39 3.44 32.16 1.00
N TRP A 40 4.45 31.35 1.31
CA TRP A 40 5.85 31.80 1.26
C TRP A 40 6.24 32.27 -0.12
N ARG A 41 5.85 31.53 -1.15
CA ARG A 41 6.17 31.83 -2.55
C ARG A 41 5.54 33.13 -3.04
N TYR A 42 4.28 33.39 -2.67
CA TYR A 42 3.53 34.54 -3.20
C TYR A 42 3.64 35.79 -2.33
N PHE A 43 3.78 35.68 -1.01
CA PHE A 43 3.87 36.83 -0.11
C PHE A 43 5.32 37.26 0.16
N LEU A 44 6.26 36.31 0.26
CA LEU A 44 7.65 36.62 0.57
C LEU A 44 8.56 36.61 -0.66
N ASN A 45 8.05 36.24 -1.84
CA ASN A 45 8.83 36.09 -3.08
C ASN A 45 10.10 35.22 -2.91
N ALA A 46 10.13 34.33 -1.93
CA ALA A 46 11.23 33.44 -1.62
C ALA A 46 10.77 31.99 -1.73
N PRO A 47 10.98 31.30 -2.88
CA PRO A 47 10.56 29.91 -3.02
C PRO A 47 11.40 29.00 -2.11
N LEU A 48 10.72 28.16 -1.32
CA LEU A 48 11.31 27.17 -0.45
C LEU A 48 11.43 25.83 -1.19
N SER A 49 12.63 25.52 -1.68
CA SER A 49 12.89 24.29 -2.46
C SER A 49 12.58 22.99 -1.69
N TRP A 50 12.70 23.00 -0.37
CA TRP A 50 12.43 21.84 0.46
C TRP A 50 10.94 21.47 0.58
N VAL A 51 10.03 22.43 0.33
CA VAL A 51 8.57 22.19 0.40
C VAL A 51 8.13 21.22 -0.70
N ASP A 52 8.61 21.43 -1.92
CA ASP A 52 8.28 20.56 -3.06
C ASP A 52 8.82 19.15 -2.85
N GLU A 53 10.00 18.99 -2.27
CA GLU A 53 10.60 17.71 -1.94
C GLU A 53 9.81 16.98 -0.83
N MET A 54 9.45 17.68 0.25
CA MET A 54 8.65 17.09 1.33
C MET A 54 7.27 16.67 0.83
N ALA A 55 6.64 17.49 0.00
CA ALA A 55 5.35 17.17 -0.58
C ALA A 55 5.42 15.91 -1.46
N ALA A 56 6.46 15.78 -2.29
CA ALA A 56 6.66 14.60 -3.11
C ALA A 56 6.91 13.33 -2.27
N LEU A 57 7.72 13.43 -1.22
CA LEU A 57 8.02 12.30 -0.33
C LEU A 57 6.78 11.84 0.45
N LEU A 58 6.01 12.79 1.00
CA LEU A 58 4.74 12.49 1.68
C LEU A 58 3.72 11.87 0.72
N LEU A 59 3.65 12.35 -0.53
CA LEU A 59 2.76 11.79 -1.54
C LEU A 59 3.06 10.31 -1.81
N VAL A 60 4.33 9.96 -1.96
CA VAL A 60 4.78 8.57 -2.17
C VAL A 60 4.39 7.70 -0.98
N LEU A 61 4.62 8.19 0.25
CA LEU A 61 4.28 7.50 1.49
C LEU A 61 2.76 7.27 1.59
N ILE A 62 1.95 8.30 1.33
CA ILE A 62 0.49 8.23 1.32
C ILE A 62 0.00 7.24 0.27
N ALA A 63 0.60 7.25 -0.93
CA ALA A 63 0.21 6.36 -2.01
C ALA A 63 0.43 4.88 -1.65
N PHE A 64 1.59 4.52 -1.12
CA PHE A 64 1.88 3.13 -0.73
C PHE A 64 1.06 2.66 0.47
N MET A 65 0.97 3.47 1.52
CA MET A 65 0.14 3.14 2.68
C MET A 65 -1.35 3.09 2.32
N GLY A 66 -1.82 4.03 1.49
CA GLY A 66 -3.19 4.08 0.99
C GLY A 66 -3.53 2.86 0.14
N CYS A 67 -2.60 2.39 -0.70
CA CYS A 67 -2.74 1.16 -1.47
C CYS A 67 -2.95 -0.06 -0.54
N TYR A 68 -2.15 -0.18 0.53
CA TYR A 68 -2.33 -1.25 1.52
C TYR A 68 -3.71 -1.21 2.17
N VAL A 69 -4.16 -0.03 2.60
CA VAL A 69 -5.50 0.16 3.21
C VAL A 69 -6.60 -0.22 2.23
N ALA A 70 -6.54 0.29 0.99
CA ALA A 70 -7.53 0.02 -0.04
C ALA A 70 -7.60 -1.47 -0.40
N LEU A 71 -6.45 -2.13 -0.46
CA LEU A 71 -6.34 -3.56 -0.71
C LEU A 71 -6.96 -4.37 0.44
N SER A 72 -6.67 -4.01 1.69
CA SER A 72 -7.18 -4.71 2.87
C SER A 72 -8.68 -4.52 3.09
N ASP A 73 -9.22 -3.34 2.79
CA ASP A 73 -10.67 -3.05 2.87
C ASP A 73 -11.47 -3.68 1.71
N GLY A 74 -10.81 -4.30 0.74
CA GLY A 74 -11.48 -4.85 -0.46
C GLY A 74 -12.08 -3.80 -1.41
N LYS A 75 -11.77 -2.53 -1.18
CA LYS A 75 -12.31 -1.39 -1.96
C LYS A 75 -11.52 -1.07 -3.23
N LEU A 76 -10.48 -1.82 -3.53
CA LEU A 76 -9.90 -1.72 -4.85
C LEU A 76 -10.99 -2.06 -5.85
N ALA A 77 -11.25 -1.17 -6.79
CA ALA A 77 -12.21 -1.32 -7.89
C ALA A 77 -11.77 -2.44 -8.84
N ARG A 78 -11.42 -3.58 -8.27
CA ARG A 78 -11.06 -4.78 -8.96
C ARG A 78 -12.27 -5.28 -9.66
N ILE A 79 -12.19 -5.57 -10.85
CA ILE A 79 -12.84 -6.69 -11.51
C ILE A 79 -14.26 -7.03 -10.95
N GLU A 80 -14.67 -6.47 -9.79
CA GLU A 80 -16.02 -6.65 -9.24
C GLU A 80 -17.08 -6.25 -10.26
N LEU A 81 -16.80 -5.21 -11.06
CA LEU A 81 -17.64 -4.83 -12.19
C LEU A 81 -17.64 -5.93 -13.26
N PHE A 82 -16.50 -6.56 -13.54
CA PHE A 82 -16.41 -7.66 -14.50
C PHE A 82 -16.93 -8.97 -13.92
N ILE A 83 -16.62 -9.27 -12.65
CA ILE A 83 -17.09 -10.48 -11.96
C ILE A 83 -18.60 -10.44 -11.76
N GLY A 84 -19.21 -9.27 -11.60
CA GLY A 84 -20.65 -9.08 -11.50
C GLY A 84 -21.42 -9.51 -12.75
N CYS A 85 -20.79 -9.51 -13.93
CA CYS A 85 -21.38 -9.95 -15.20
C CYS A 85 -21.40 -11.47 -15.37
N PHE A 86 -20.59 -12.23 -14.60
CA PHE A 86 -20.49 -13.68 -14.71
C PHE A 86 -21.24 -14.37 -13.55
N LYS A 87 -22.09 -15.35 -13.88
CA LYS A 87 -22.84 -16.16 -12.91
C LYS A 87 -22.24 -17.57 -12.79
N GLY A 88 -22.14 -18.11 -11.55
CA GLY A 88 -21.79 -19.50 -11.31
C GLY A 88 -20.28 -19.76 -11.07
N ILE A 89 -19.81 -20.93 -11.45
CA ILE A 89 -18.45 -21.45 -11.21
C ILE A 89 -17.36 -20.55 -11.83
N SER A 90 -17.66 -19.90 -12.97
CA SER A 90 -16.78 -18.93 -13.62
C SER A 90 -16.38 -17.76 -12.70
N LYS A 91 -17.29 -17.31 -11.83
CA LYS A 91 -17.05 -16.21 -10.91
C LYS A 91 -15.96 -16.53 -9.90
N THR A 92 -15.99 -17.72 -9.32
CA THR A 92 -14.99 -18.19 -8.35
C THR A 92 -13.62 -18.35 -8.97
N THR A 93 -13.57 -18.99 -10.14
CA THR A 93 -12.31 -19.21 -10.86
C THR A 93 -11.66 -17.88 -11.25
N LEU A 94 -12.46 -16.95 -11.75
CA LEU A 94 -11.98 -15.62 -12.15
C LEU A 94 -11.46 -14.82 -10.93
N TYR A 95 -12.15 -14.92 -9.78
CA TYR A 95 -11.71 -14.29 -8.54
C TYR A 95 -10.36 -14.83 -8.07
N VAL A 96 -10.22 -16.16 -7.99
CA VAL A 96 -8.97 -16.81 -7.56
C VAL A 96 -7.82 -16.50 -8.51
N VAL A 97 -8.04 -16.56 -9.82
CA VAL A 97 -7.01 -16.21 -10.81
C VAL A 97 -6.56 -14.76 -10.66
N SER A 98 -7.50 -13.84 -10.46
CA SER A 98 -7.20 -12.42 -10.26
C SER A 98 -6.37 -12.18 -8.98
N GLU A 99 -6.72 -12.85 -7.88
CA GLU A 99 -5.96 -12.73 -6.62
C GLU A 99 -4.57 -13.34 -6.74
N MET A 100 -4.44 -14.47 -7.44
CA MET A 100 -3.13 -15.09 -7.71
C MET A 100 -2.24 -14.20 -8.58
N MET A 101 -2.78 -13.59 -9.64
CA MET A 101 -2.04 -12.64 -10.47
C MET A 101 -1.59 -11.40 -9.66
N SER A 102 -2.49 -10.89 -8.80
CA SER A 102 -2.15 -9.78 -7.89
C SER A 102 -1.03 -10.16 -6.93
N LEU A 103 -1.08 -11.35 -6.33
CA LEU A 103 -0.04 -11.84 -5.43
C LEU A 103 1.30 -11.97 -6.14
N LEU A 104 1.32 -12.52 -7.36
CA LEU A 104 2.52 -12.66 -8.15
C LEU A 104 3.15 -11.29 -8.45
N MET A 105 2.35 -10.30 -8.82
CA MET A 105 2.80 -8.94 -9.06
C MET A 105 3.36 -8.28 -7.78
N LEU A 106 2.68 -8.47 -6.64
CA LEU A 106 3.14 -7.94 -5.34
C LEU A 106 4.49 -8.56 -4.94
N LEU A 107 4.65 -9.89 -5.09
CA LEU A 107 5.91 -10.57 -4.80
C LEU A 107 7.04 -10.08 -5.72
N PHE A 108 6.75 -9.85 -6.99
CA PHE A 108 7.72 -9.29 -7.93
C PHE A 108 8.20 -7.92 -7.45
N VAL A 109 7.28 -7.03 -7.05
CA VAL A 109 7.61 -5.71 -6.53
C VAL A 109 8.41 -5.79 -5.22
N VAL A 110 8.11 -6.72 -4.33
CA VAL A 110 8.88 -6.94 -3.09
C VAL A 110 10.32 -7.32 -3.42
N VAL A 111 10.52 -8.31 -4.31
CA VAL A 111 11.87 -8.78 -4.67
C VAL A 111 12.70 -7.71 -5.36
N TYR A 112 12.12 -6.99 -6.32
CA TYR A 112 12.83 -5.92 -7.02
C TYR A 112 12.98 -4.67 -6.15
N GLY A 113 12.01 -4.35 -5.29
CA GLY A 113 12.09 -3.26 -4.32
C GLY A 113 13.20 -3.47 -3.29
N THR A 114 13.39 -4.70 -2.79
CA THR A 114 14.50 -5.03 -1.89
C THR A 114 15.85 -4.93 -2.61
N LYS A 115 15.94 -5.38 -3.86
CA LYS A 115 17.16 -5.19 -4.65
C LYS A 115 17.49 -3.72 -4.85
N LEU A 116 16.48 -2.90 -5.16
CA LEU A 116 16.65 -1.46 -5.35
C LEU A 116 17.12 -0.77 -4.06
N PHE A 117 16.56 -1.15 -2.92
CA PHE A 117 16.97 -0.66 -1.61
C PHE A 117 18.43 -0.99 -1.27
N LEU A 118 18.88 -2.19 -1.62
CA LEU A 118 20.25 -2.67 -1.35
C LEU A 118 21.30 -2.13 -2.32
N LEU A 119 20.91 -1.43 -3.39
CA LEU A 119 21.87 -0.84 -4.31
C LEU A 119 22.67 0.28 -3.60
N PRO A 120 24.00 0.30 -3.73
CA PRO A 120 24.84 1.34 -3.13
C PRO A 120 24.48 2.76 -3.58
N THR A 121 23.96 2.88 -4.80
CA THR A 121 23.49 4.15 -5.36
C THR A 121 22.31 4.72 -4.57
N SER A 122 21.36 3.87 -4.17
CA SER A 122 20.18 4.27 -3.38
C SER A 122 20.54 4.72 -1.97
N LEU A 123 21.56 4.09 -1.37
CA LEU A 123 22.02 4.39 -0.02
C LEU A 123 22.74 5.75 0.08
N ASN A 124 23.41 6.16 -1.00
CA ASN A 124 24.20 7.39 -1.04
C ASN A 124 23.46 8.61 -1.62
N GLN A 125 22.30 8.40 -2.23
CA GLN A 125 21.50 9.51 -2.76
C GLN A 125 20.83 10.30 -1.63
N LYS A 126 21.02 11.61 -1.66
CA LYS A 126 20.35 12.57 -0.76
C LYS A 126 19.48 13.52 -1.58
N THR A 127 18.38 13.94 -0.99
CA THR A 127 17.55 14.99 -1.60
C THR A 127 18.32 16.32 -1.64
N PRO A 128 18.24 17.08 -2.75
CA PRO A 128 19.03 18.31 -2.90
C PRO A 128 18.67 19.40 -1.88
N GLY A 129 17.42 19.53 -1.45
CA GLY A 129 16.98 20.58 -0.54
C GLY A 129 17.01 20.18 0.94
N LEU A 130 16.62 18.93 1.27
CA LEU A 130 16.51 18.44 2.66
C LEU A 130 17.71 17.62 3.12
N TYR A 131 18.59 17.19 2.21
CA TYR A 131 19.71 16.27 2.49
C TYR A 131 19.30 14.95 3.18
N ILE A 132 18.01 14.57 3.08
CA ILE A 132 17.50 13.31 3.63
C ILE A 132 17.92 12.16 2.71
N PRO A 133 18.41 11.05 3.26
CA PRO A 133 18.75 9.88 2.45
C PRO A 133 17.49 9.28 1.81
N LEU A 134 17.49 9.15 0.48
CA LEU A 134 16.37 8.55 -0.27
C LEU A 134 16.15 7.08 0.09
N SER A 135 17.15 6.43 0.65
CA SER A 135 17.09 5.03 1.08
C SER A 135 15.93 4.74 2.03
N ILE A 136 15.53 5.69 2.88
CA ILE A 136 14.38 5.52 3.79
C ILE A 136 13.10 5.26 2.99
N PHE A 137 12.90 5.99 1.89
CA PHE A 137 11.72 5.85 1.05
C PHE A 137 11.77 4.58 0.19
N TYR A 138 12.95 4.22 -0.33
CA TYR A 138 13.14 2.95 -1.03
C TYR A 138 12.94 1.74 -0.11
N GLY A 139 13.31 1.84 1.17
CA GLY A 139 13.05 0.80 2.16
C GLY A 139 11.58 0.64 2.54
N LEU A 140 10.78 1.71 2.45
CA LEU A 140 9.36 1.67 2.72
C LEU A 140 8.59 0.81 1.69
N ILE A 141 9.03 0.81 0.42
CA ILE A 141 8.39 0.06 -0.66
C ILE A 141 8.30 -1.43 -0.34
N PRO A 142 9.40 -2.17 -0.10
CA PRO A 142 9.32 -3.60 0.18
C PRO A 142 8.52 -3.91 1.46
N VAL A 143 8.59 -3.05 2.47
CA VAL A 143 7.83 -3.24 3.72
C VAL A 143 6.32 -3.14 3.45
N MET A 144 5.86 -2.09 2.77
CA MET A 144 4.44 -1.91 2.49
C MET A 144 3.89 -2.97 1.54
N PHE A 145 4.64 -3.35 0.50
CA PHE A 145 4.22 -4.39 -0.43
C PHE A 145 4.27 -5.79 0.19
N SER A 146 5.14 -6.06 1.17
CA SER A 146 5.08 -7.31 1.94
C SER A 146 3.82 -7.40 2.80
N LEU A 147 3.39 -6.30 3.43
CA LEU A 147 2.10 -6.23 4.14
C LEU A 147 0.92 -6.43 3.18
N CYS A 148 0.98 -5.84 1.97
CA CYS A 148 -0.02 -6.07 0.93
C CYS A 148 -0.10 -7.54 0.51
N SER A 149 1.05 -8.21 0.33
CA SER A 149 1.08 -9.63 -0.03
C SER A 149 0.48 -10.50 1.06
N LEU A 150 0.77 -10.19 2.32
CA LEU A 150 0.23 -10.90 3.48
C LEU A 150 -1.30 -10.73 3.58
N ALA A 151 -1.81 -9.52 3.34
CA ALA A 151 -3.24 -9.24 3.30
C ALA A 151 -3.94 -10.01 2.16
N THR A 152 -3.31 -10.09 0.98
CA THR A 152 -3.85 -10.84 -0.16
C THR A 152 -3.90 -12.34 0.13
N VAL A 153 -2.84 -12.91 0.72
CA VAL A 153 -2.82 -14.33 1.13
C VAL A 153 -3.93 -14.63 2.13
N THR A 154 -4.11 -13.78 3.14
CA THR A 154 -5.18 -13.95 4.15
C THR A 154 -6.56 -13.96 3.49
N ARG A 155 -6.79 -13.11 2.49
CA ARG A 155 -8.06 -13.05 1.75
C ARG A 155 -8.31 -14.30 0.90
N ILE A 156 -7.28 -14.80 0.22
CA ILE A 156 -7.38 -16.04 -0.57
C ILE A 156 -7.73 -17.21 0.36
N LEU A 157 -7.04 -17.33 1.49
CA LEU A 157 -7.30 -18.37 2.47
C LEU A 157 -8.75 -18.29 3.00
N HIS A 158 -9.20 -17.09 3.39
CA HIS A 158 -10.55 -16.89 3.89
C HIS A 158 -11.60 -17.28 2.85
N TYR A 159 -11.39 -16.91 1.58
CA TYR A 159 -12.31 -17.26 0.50
C TYR A 159 -12.37 -18.77 0.21
N LEU A 160 -11.24 -19.46 0.32
CA LEU A 160 -11.18 -20.91 0.10
C LEU A 160 -11.86 -21.68 1.24
N PHE A 161 -11.66 -21.24 2.51
CA PHE A 161 -12.27 -21.90 3.67
C PHE A 161 -13.76 -21.63 3.81
N ASP A 162 -14.23 -20.42 3.50
CA ASP A 162 -15.66 -20.06 3.54
C ASP A 162 -16.47 -20.86 2.50
N LYS A 163 -15.79 -21.26 1.42
CA LYS A 163 -16.40 -22.11 0.39
C LYS A 163 -16.48 -23.59 0.80
N GLU A 164 -15.53 -24.08 1.58
CA GLU A 164 -15.57 -25.46 2.11
C GLU A 164 -16.75 -25.66 3.05
N ASP A 165 -17.03 -24.69 3.94
CA ASP A 165 -18.19 -24.72 4.86
C ASP A 165 -19.54 -24.60 4.12
N SER A 166 -19.58 -24.06 2.89
CA SER A 166 -20.81 -23.93 2.08
C SER A 166 -21.08 -25.13 1.16
N VAL A 167 -20.17 -26.08 1.05
CA VAL A 167 -20.33 -27.32 0.25
C VAL A 167 -20.73 -28.53 1.14
N GLU A 168 -20.54 -28.40 2.46
CA GLU A 168 -20.95 -29.46 3.43
C GLU A 168 -22.38 -29.31 3.99
N CYS A 169 -23.15 -28.31 3.54
CA CYS A 169 -24.60 -28.20 3.76
C CYS A 169 -25.35 -28.41 2.45
#